data_b8e179c71f4a31e3bbb624a5614a6e0b
#
_entry.id   b8e179c71f4a31e3bbb624a5614a6e0b
#
_cell.length_a   1.000
_cell.length_b   1.000
_cell.length_c   1.000
_cell.angle_alpha   90.00
_cell.angle_beta   90.00
_cell.angle_gamma   90.00
#
_symmetry.space_group_name_H-M   'P 1'
#
loop_
_entity.id
_entity.type
_entity.pdbx_description
1 polymer ?
#
loop_
_entity_poly.entity_id
_entity_poly.type
_entity_poly.pdbx_seq_one_letter_code
_entity_poly.pdbx_strand_id
1 'polypeptide(L)' 'MGDVVNGTVKWFNDAKGFGFIEREGESDVFVHYRAINGNGRKTLHDGQQVTFEITDGEKGPQADNVTPL' A
#
# COMPACT_ATOMS: atom_id res chain seq x y z
N MET A 1 -7.94 0.58 15.98
CA MET A 1 -8.41 1.05 14.68
C MET A 1 -7.45 2.08 14.12
N GLY A 2 -6.95 1.85 12.95
CA GLY A 2 -6.07 2.80 12.29
C GLY A 2 -6.84 3.86 11.53
N ASP A 3 -6.26 5.02 11.39
CA ASP A 3 -6.83 6.05 10.52
C ASP A 3 -6.59 5.67 9.07
N VAL A 4 -7.57 5.95 8.22
CA VAL A 4 -7.44 5.73 6.79
C VAL A 4 -6.66 6.89 6.18
N VAL A 5 -5.65 6.56 5.40
CA VAL A 5 -4.74 7.52 4.78
C VAL A 5 -4.82 7.38 3.26
N ASN A 6 -4.71 8.49 2.56
CA ASN A 6 -4.62 8.49 1.10
C ASN A 6 -3.16 8.45 0.68
N GLY A 7 -2.88 7.71 -0.38
CA GLY A 7 -1.52 7.66 -0.92
C GLY A 7 -1.52 7.34 -2.39
N THR A 8 -0.33 7.38 -2.98
CA THR A 8 -0.11 7.09 -4.39
C THR A 8 0.93 5.99 -4.50
N VAL A 9 0.62 4.97 -5.27
CA VAL A 9 1.56 3.86 -5.46
C VAL A 9 2.80 4.38 -6.19
N LYS A 10 3.95 4.25 -5.55
CA LYS A 10 5.22 4.62 -6.14
C LYS A 10 5.66 3.58 -7.14
N TRP A 11 5.64 2.31 -6.74
CA TRP A 11 5.87 1.17 -7.62
C TRP A 11 5.38 -0.09 -6.93
N PHE A 12 5.09 -1.10 -7.72
CA PHE A 12 4.68 -2.39 -7.20
C PHE A 12 5.21 -3.49 -8.12
N ASN A 13 5.82 -4.52 -7.53
CA ASN A 13 6.38 -5.65 -8.26
C ASN A 13 5.46 -6.85 -8.12
N ASP A 14 4.73 -7.18 -9.18
CA ASP A 14 3.78 -8.29 -9.19
C ASP A 14 4.44 -9.63 -8.93
N ALA A 15 5.64 -9.83 -9.46
CA ALA A 15 6.33 -11.11 -9.33
C ALA A 15 6.74 -11.37 -7.88
N LYS A 16 7.15 -10.33 -7.17
CA LYS A 16 7.55 -10.45 -5.78
C LYS A 16 6.39 -10.20 -4.80
N GLY A 17 5.36 -9.52 -5.25
CA GLY A 17 4.17 -9.27 -4.45
C GLY A 17 4.29 -8.16 -3.44
N PHE A 18 5.14 -7.15 -3.69
CA PHE A 18 5.27 -6.01 -2.78
C PHE A 18 5.66 -4.75 -3.52
N GLY A 19 5.52 -3.63 -2.84
CA GLY A 19 5.88 -2.34 -3.38
C GLY A 19 5.85 -1.27 -2.31
N PHE A 20 5.79 -0.02 -2.74
CA PHE A 20 5.75 1.13 -1.84
C PHE A 20 4.69 2.13 -2.26
N ILE A 21 4.09 2.75 -1.25
CA ILE A 21 3.08 3.80 -1.44
C ILE A 21 3.68 5.10 -0.91
N GLU A 22 3.61 6.15 -1.70
CA GLU A 22 4.04 7.48 -1.28
C GLU A 22 2.94 8.16 -0.49
N ARG A 23 3.36 8.86 0.55
CA ARG A 23 2.49 9.76 1.31
C ARG A 23 3.04 11.16 1.21
N GLU A 24 2.18 12.13 0.98
CA GLU A 24 2.60 13.51 0.89
C GLU A 24 3.17 13.98 2.22
N GLY A 25 4.41 14.49 2.17
CA GLY A 25 5.06 15.04 3.34
C GLY A 25 5.63 14.02 4.33
N GLU A 26 5.56 12.73 3.99
CA GLU A 26 6.04 11.67 4.89
C GLU A 26 6.80 10.61 4.13
N SER A 27 7.40 9.68 4.87
CA SER A 27 8.16 8.60 4.27
C SER A 27 7.24 7.59 3.58
N ASP A 28 7.79 6.86 2.61
CA ASP A 28 7.06 5.82 1.89
C ASP A 28 6.64 4.70 2.83
N VAL A 29 5.56 4.02 2.47
CA VAL A 29 5.01 2.93 3.26
C VAL A 29 5.13 1.65 2.46
N PHE A 30 5.65 0.60 3.08
CA PHE A 30 5.74 -0.73 2.48
C PHE A 30 4.33 -1.33 2.32
N VAL A 31 4.08 -1.97 1.19
CA VAL A 31 2.81 -2.68 0.95
C VAL A 31 3.09 -4.07 0.39
N HIS A 32 2.40 -5.07 0.95
CA HIS A 32 2.46 -6.45 0.48
C HIS A 32 1.12 -6.82 -0.14
N TYR A 33 1.12 -7.72 -1.14
CA TYR A 33 -0.11 -8.07 -1.85
C TYR A 33 -1.22 -8.57 -0.92
N ARG A 34 -0.86 -9.15 0.21
CA ARG A 34 -1.84 -9.63 1.20
C ARG A 34 -2.63 -8.50 1.86
N ALA A 35 -2.07 -7.30 1.83
CA ALA A 35 -2.72 -6.13 2.42
C ALA A 35 -3.69 -5.46 1.47
N ILE A 36 -3.73 -5.87 0.21
CA ILE A 36 -4.58 -5.26 -0.81
C ILE A 36 -5.96 -5.91 -0.75
N ASN A 37 -7.00 -5.08 -0.58
CA ASN A 37 -8.37 -5.55 -0.59
C ASN A 37 -8.83 -5.79 -2.02
N GLY A 38 -9.71 -6.76 -2.21
CA GLY A 38 -10.29 -7.03 -3.50
C GLY A 38 -10.38 -8.51 -3.77
N ASN A 39 -11.07 -8.85 -4.86
CA ASN A 39 -11.22 -10.22 -5.32
C ASN A 39 -10.30 -10.46 -6.51
N GLY A 40 -9.81 -11.68 -6.64
CA GLY A 40 -8.98 -12.05 -7.76
C GLY A 40 -7.55 -11.57 -7.59
N ARG A 41 -6.95 -11.14 -8.70
CA ARG A 41 -5.54 -10.77 -8.71
C ARG A 41 -5.30 -9.46 -7.95
N LYS A 42 -4.44 -9.54 -6.96
CA LYS A 42 -4.12 -8.39 -6.11
C LYS A 42 -2.85 -7.73 -6.61
N THR A 43 -3.00 -6.64 -7.32
CA THR A 43 -1.88 -5.90 -7.86
C THR A 43 -2.16 -4.41 -7.82
N LEU A 44 -1.09 -3.62 -7.86
CA LEU A 44 -1.18 -2.16 -7.90
C LEU A 44 -0.37 -1.67 -9.09
N HIS A 45 -0.69 -0.48 -9.56
CA HIS A 45 0.00 0.15 -10.69
C HIS A 45 0.69 1.42 -10.23
N ASP A 46 1.81 1.74 -10.85
CA ASP A 46 2.53 2.99 -10.58
C ASP A 46 1.60 4.18 -10.75
N GLY A 47 1.59 5.07 -9.79
CA GLY A 47 0.76 6.26 -9.84
C GLY A 47 -0.69 6.06 -9.43
N GLN A 48 -1.09 4.85 -9.09
CA GLN A 48 -2.47 4.56 -8.69
C GLN A 48 -2.79 5.17 -7.33
N GLN A 49 -3.98 5.76 -7.21
CA GLN A 49 -4.45 6.32 -5.95
C GLN A 49 -5.07 5.21 -5.10
N VAL A 50 -4.71 5.18 -3.83
CA VAL A 50 -5.20 4.16 -2.90
C VAL A 50 -5.48 4.78 -1.55
N THR A 51 -6.33 4.11 -0.76
CA THR A 51 -6.47 4.39 0.67
C THR A 51 -5.96 3.19 1.44
N PHE A 52 -5.45 3.42 2.63
CA PHE A 52 -4.89 2.34 3.44
C PHE A 52 -4.78 2.76 4.89
N GLU A 53 -4.53 1.79 5.75
CA GLU A 53 -4.24 2.03 7.17
C GLU A 53 -2.75 1.75 7.39
N ILE A 54 -2.17 2.43 8.38
CA ILE A 54 -0.75 2.26 8.69
C ILE A 54 -0.60 1.37 9.92
N THR A 55 0.22 0.34 9.79
CA THR A 55 0.58 -0.54 10.91
C THR A 55 2.09 -0.56 11.02
N ASP A 56 2.58 -0.97 12.19
CA ASP A 56 4.02 -1.14 12.39
C ASP A 56 4.44 -2.54 11.95
N GLY A 57 5.34 -2.60 11.00
CA GLY A 57 5.90 -3.84 10.52
C GLY A 57 7.38 -3.96 10.87
N GLU A 58 7.98 -5.09 10.56
CA GLU A 58 9.40 -5.33 10.83
C GLU A 58 10.30 -4.35 10.09
N LYS A 59 9.84 -3.88 8.94
CA LYS A 59 10.61 -2.97 8.09
C LYS A 59 10.22 -1.51 8.29
N GLY A 60 9.42 -1.21 9.31
CA GLY A 60 8.91 0.12 9.57
C GLY A 60 7.43 0.24 9.25
N PRO A 61 6.94 1.45 8.90
CA PRO A 61 5.53 1.64 8.57
C PRO A 61 5.10 0.74 7.41
N GLN A 62 3.95 0.12 7.56
CA GLN A 62 3.44 -0.84 6.59
C GLN A 62 1.97 -0.53 6.31
N ALA A 63 1.59 -0.61 5.03
CA ALA A 63 0.20 -0.40 4.64
C ALA A 63 -0.61 -1.66 4.87
N ASP A 64 -1.83 -1.49 5.35
CA ASP A 64 -2.78 -2.57 5.53
C ASP A 64 -4.13 -2.12 5.02
N ASN A 65 -5.00 -3.07 4.71
CA ASN A 65 -6.35 -2.75 4.25
C ASN A 65 -6.33 -1.76 3.08
N VAL A 66 -5.44 -2.02 2.11
CA VAL A 66 -5.25 -1.14 0.96
C VAL A 66 -6.40 -1.28 -0.02
N THR A 67 -7.04 -0.16 -0.34
CA THR A 67 -8.19 -0.14 -1.25
C THR A 67 -7.87 0.78 -2.44
N PRO A 68 -7.78 0.23 -3.64
CA PRO A 68 -7.60 1.06 -4.84
C PRO A 68 -8.83 1.94 -5.08
N LEU A 69 -8.59 3.16 -5.48
CA LEU A 69 -9.66 4.12 -5.78
C LEU A 69 -10.06 4.05 -7.25
#